data_eafad56c3abd1cc30ff40964a085294c
#
_entry.id   eafad56c3abd1cc30ff40964a085294c
#
_cell.length_a   1.000
_cell.length_b   1.000
_cell.length_c   1.000
_cell.angle_alpha   90.00
_cell.angle_beta   90.00
_cell.angle_gamma   90.00
#
_symmetry.space_group_name_H-M   'P 1'
#
loop_
_entity.id
_entity.type
_entity.pdbx_description
1 polymer ?
#
loop_
_entity_poly.entity_id
_entity_poly.type
_entity_poly.pdbx_seq_one_letter_code
_entity_poly.pdbx_strand_id
1 'polypeptide(L)'
;MTYLAHIAGDGRKQTAAEHLNGTAERCALFAAPFGAEELGRLAGLSHDLGKYSMEFQRRLAGGPKVDHATAGAFACWRMGQPLAAFAAAGHHGGLPDGGTQGDSPDAGTFLGRMKRAERGGPVSYTHLRAH
;
A
#
# COMPACT_ATOMS: atom_id res chain seq x y z
N MET A 1 11.13 -6.62 -15.94
CA MET A 1 10.47 -7.63 -15.09
C MET A 1 9.02 -7.21 -14.86
N THR A 2 8.10 -8.16 -14.97
CA THR A 2 6.68 -7.89 -14.69
C THR A 2 6.37 -8.24 -13.23
N TYR A 3 5.84 -7.27 -12.47
CA TYR A 3 5.41 -7.50 -11.09
C TYR A 3 3.95 -7.95 -11.08
N LEU A 4 3.69 -9.05 -10.39
CA LEU A 4 2.37 -9.66 -10.29
C LEU A 4 1.72 -9.30 -8.95
N ALA A 5 0.41 -9.07 -8.97
CA ALA A 5 -0.39 -8.85 -7.77
C ALA A 5 -1.03 -10.15 -7.27
N HIS A 6 -1.51 -10.96 -8.20
CA HIS A 6 -2.22 -12.20 -7.88
C HIS A 6 -1.91 -13.29 -8.89
N ILE A 7 -1.93 -14.53 -8.40
CA ILE A 7 -1.90 -15.73 -9.23
C ILE A 7 -3.08 -16.59 -8.77
N ALA A 8 -4.05 -16.80 -9.66
CA ALA A 8 -5.22 -17.61 -9.35
C ALA A 8 -4.86 -19.10 -9.34
N GLY A 9 -5.69 -19.91 -8.69
CA GLY A 9 -5.48 -21.36 -8.63
C GLY A 9 -5.44 -22.06 -10.00
N ASP A 10 -6.08 -21.47 -11.01
CA ASP A 10 -6.07 -21.97 -12.39
C ASP A 10 -4.89 -21.42 -13.22
N GLY A 11 -3.98 -20.68 -12.61
CA GLY A 11 -2.80 -20.12 -13.26
C GLY A 11 -2.97 -18.74 -13.87
N ARG A 12 -4.18 -18.16 -13.86
CA ARG A 12 -4.38 -16.80 -14.34
C ARG A 12 -3.61 -15.81 -13.48
N LYS A 13 -3.02 -14.81 -14.12
CA LYS A 13 -2.16 -13.81 -13.47
C LYS A 13 -2.73 -12.42 -13.65
N GLN A 14 -2.65 -11.61 -12.59
CA GLN A 14 -2.95 -10.19 -12.64
C GLN A 14 -1.68 -9.44 -12.30
N THR A 15 -1.32 -8.46 -13.15
CA THR A 15 -0.15 -7.62 -12.85
C THR A 15 -0.46 -6.65 -11.72
N ALA A 16 0.59 -6.18 -11.05
CA ALA A 16 0.45 -5.15 -10.02
C ALA A 16 -0.17 -3.87 -10.62
N ALA A 17 0.26 -3.47 -11.81
CA ALA A 17 -0.29 -2.29 -12.47
C ALA A 17 -1.79 -2.43 -12.76
N GLU A 18 -2.23 -3.56 -13.31
CA GLU A 18 -3.65 -3.82 -13.55
C GLU A 18 -4.47 -3.76 -12.26
N HIS A 19 -3.96 -4.39 -11.20
CA HIS A 19 -4.62 -4.41 -9.91
C HIS A 19 -4.75 -3.00 -9.31
N LEU A 20 -3.67 -2.24 -9.29
CA LEU A 20 -3.67 -0.91 -8.68
C LEU A 20 -4.54 0.07 -9.48
N ASN A 21 -4.43 0.06 -10.79
CA ASN A 21 -5.24 0.93 -11.63
C ASN A 21 -6.73 0.58 -11.54
N GLY A 22 -7.07 -0.70 -11.53
CA GLY A 22 -8.46 -1.13 -11.37
C GLY A 22 -9.05 -0.74 -10.02
N THR A 23 -8.28 -0.92 -8.95
CA THR A 23 -8.71 -0.52 -7.61
C THR A 23 -8.85 1.00 -7.50
N ALA A 24 -7.91 1.76 -8.08
CA ALA A 24 -7.96 3.22 -8.08
C ALA A 24 -9.24 3.74 -8.73
N GLU A 25 -9.62 3.19 -9.88
CA GLU A 25 -10.86 3.58 -10.57
C GLU A 25 -12.10 3.29 -9.73
N ARG A 26 -12.17 2.12 -9.10
CA ARG A 26 -13.30 1.76 -8.23
C ARG A 26 -13.37 2.65 -7.00
N CYS A 27 -12.25 2.89 -6.35
CA CYS A 27 -12.20 3.76 -5.17
C CYS A 27 -12.62 5.20 -5.53
N ALA A 28 -12.21 5.70 -6.68
CA ALA A 28 -12.62 7.01 -7.15
C ALA A 28 -14.16 7.08 -7.34
N LEU A 29 -14.74 6.06 -7.96
CA LEU A 29 -16.18 6.00 -8.16
C LEU A 29 -16.94 5.95 -6.82
N PHE A 30 -16.47 5.13 -5.87
CA PHE A 30 -17.13 5.02 -4.56
C PHE A 30 -17.00 6.30 -3.73
N ALA A 31 -15.93 7.04 -3.90
CA ALA A 31 -15.68 8.27 -3.14
C ALA A 31 -16.27 9.53 -3.79
N ALA A 32 -16.63 9.46 -5.07
CA ALA A 32 -17.19 10.60 -5.79
C ALA A 32 -18.45 11.20 -5.13
N PRO A 33 -19.42 10.39 -4.65
CA PRO A 33 -20.64 10.95 -4.04
C PRO A 33 -20.40 11.86 -2.82
N PHE A 34 -19.27 11.68 -2.11
CA PHE A 34 -18.96 12.57 -0.99
C PHE A 34 -17.79 13.52 -1.29
N GLY A 35 -17.50 13.74 -2.57
CA GLY A 35 -16.53 14.76 -2.98
C GLY A 35 -15.08 14.38 -2.79
N ALA A 36 -14.77 13.10 -2.63
CA ALA A 36 -13.42 12.61 -2.35
C ALA A 36 -12.84 11.71 -3.45
N GLU A 37 -13.23 11.95 -4.71
CA GLU A 37 -12.84 11.12 -5.85
C GLU A 37 -11.31 10.97 -5.95
N GLU A 38 -10.57 12.07 -5.87
CA GLU A 38 -9.11 12.03 -6.00
C GLU A 38 -8.45 11.35 -4.80
N LEU A 39 -8.98 11.56 -3.60
CA LEU A 39 -8.49 10.86 -2.41
C LEU A 39 -8.73 9.34 -2.53
N GLY A 40 -9.90 8.95 -3.00
CA GLY A 40 -10.22 7.55 -3.26
C GLY A 40 -9.28 6.94 -4.29
N ARG A 41 -9.03 7.65 -5.38
CA ARG A 41 -8.10 7.21 -6.42
C ARG A 41 -6.70 6.98 -5.86
N LEU A 42 -6.20 7.91 -5.06
CA LEU A 42 -4.89 7.80 -4.43
C LEU A 42 -4.83 6.60 -3.48
N ALA A 43 -5.84 6.43 -2.64
CA ALA A 43 -5.89 5.29 -1.72
C ALA A 43 -5.84 3.96 -2.47
N GLY A 44 -6.63 3.83 -3.53
CA GLY A 44 -6.64 2.61 -4.35
C GLY A 44 -5.33 2.38 -5.08
N LEU A 45 -4.73 3.43 -5.62
CA LEU A 45 -3.47 3.34 -6.34
C LEU A 45 -2.31 2.94 -5.43
N SER A 46 -2.33 3.36 -4.17
CA SER A 46 -1.22 3.17 -3.24
C SER A 46 -1.35 1.94 -2.36
N HIS A 47 -2.56 1.39 -2.16
CA HIS A 47 -2.79 0.40 -1.10
C HIS A 47 -1.86 -0.81 -1.16
N ASP A 48 -1.50 -1.26 -2.33
CA ASP A 48 -0.68 -2.45 -2.56
C ASP A 48 0.66 -2.14 -3.27
N LEU A 49 1.21 -0.95 -3.08
CA LEU A 49 2.51 -0.60 -3.67
C LEU A 49 3.62 -1.58 -3.26
N GLY A 50 3.52 -2.16 -2.06
CA GLY A 50 4.50 -3.16 -1.60
C GLY A 50 4.58 -4.41 -2.47
N LYS A 51 3.59 -4.64 -3.33
CA LYS A 51 3.63 -5.75 -4.29
C LYS A 51 4.70 -5.55 -5.37
N TYR A 52 5.20 -4.33 -5.54
CA TYR A 52 6.35 -4.06 -6.40
C TYR A 52 7.67 -4.36 -5.69
N SER A 53 7.75 -5.47 -4.97
CA SER A 53 8.98 -5.89 -4.30
C SER A 53 9.33 -7.31 -4.68
N MET A 54 10.62 -7.63 -4.67
CA MET A 54 11.08 -8.99 -4.91
C MET A 54 10.61 -9.92 -3.80
N GLU A 55 10.53 -9.42 -2.58
CA GLU A 55 10.03 -10.17 -1.42
C GLU A 55 8.60 -10.63 -1.65
N PHE A 56 7.73 -9.74 -2.16
CA PHE A 56 6.35 -10.09 -2.46
C PHE A 56 6.27 -11.07 -3.64
N GLN A 57 7.09 -10.90 -4.66
CA GLN A 57 7.11 -11.84 -5.79
C GLN A 57 7.54 -13.24 -5.33
N ARG A 58 8.48 -13.34 -4.39
CA ARG A 58 8.85 -14.61 -3.76
C ARG A 58 7.69 -15.19 -2.96
N ARG A 59 6.91 -14.33 -2.29
CA ARG A 59 5.70 -14.77 -1.57
C ARG A 59 4.70 -15.43 -2.50
N LEU A 60 4.46 -14.85 -3.68
CA LEU A 60 3.56 -15.43 -4.68
C LEU A 60 4.04 -16.78 -5.19
N ALA A 61 5.34 -16.99 -5.21
CA ALA A 61 5.96 -18.26 -5.61
C ALA A 61 6.05 -19.30 -4.48
N GLY A 62 5.36 -19.03 -3.35
CA GLY A 62 5.34 -19.96 -2.21
C GLY A 62 6.25 -19.58 -1.05
N GLY A 63 6.88 -18.41 -1.09
CA GLY A 63 7.74 -17.94 -0.02
C GLY A 63 6.97 -17.40 1.19
N PRO A 64 7.71 -16.87 2.20
CA PRO A 64 7.10 -16.39 3.44
C PRO A 64 6.22 -15.17 3.23
N LYS A 65 5.30 -14.94 4.17
CA LYS A 65 4.45 -13.75 4.17
C LYS A 65 5.28 -12.48 4.29
N VAL A 66 4.85 -11.43 3.59
CA VAL A 66 5.50 -10.13 3.55
C VAL A 66 4.47 -9.06 3.80
N ASP A 67 4.83 -8.05 4.60
CA ASP A 67 4.03 -6.84 4.75
C ASP A 67 4.14 -6.04 3.45
N HIS A 68 3.06 -6.00 2.67
CA HIS A 68 3.01 -5.21 1.45
C HIS A 68 2.11 -3.98 1.56
N ALA A 69 1.47 -3.77 2.72
CA ALA A 69 0.57 -2.65 2.95
C ALA A 69 1.31 -1.40 3.42
N THR A 70 2.37 -1.55 4.22
CA THR A 70 3.08 -0.42 4.83
C THR A 70 3.75 0.46 3.78
N ALA A 71 4.24 -0.10 2.69
CA ALA A 71 4.91 0.65 1.63
C ALA A 71 4.03 1.74 1.03
N GLY A 72 2.80 1.40 0.65
CA GLY A 72 1.86 2.36 0.10
C GLY A 72 1.41 3.38 1.14
N ALA A 73 1.19 2.93 2.36
CA ALA A 73 0.85 3.83 3.46
C ALA A 73 1.95 4.87 3.69
N PHE A 74 3.19 4.44 3.73
CA PHE A 74 4.32 5.34 3.93
C PHE A 74 4.51 6.32 2.76
N ALA A 75 4.30 5.88 1.53
CA ALA A 75 4.34 6.75 0.37
C ALA A 75 3.30 7.87 0.47
N CYS A 76 2.06 7.56 0.84
CA CYS A 76 1.02 8.55 1.07
C CYS A 76 1.35 9.48 2.22
N TRP A 77 1.89 8.94 3.32
CA TRP A 77 2.32 9.73 4.47
C TRP A 77 3.35 10.78 4.06
N ARG A 78 4.36 10.38 3.29
CA ARG A 78 5.40 11.27 2.78
C ARG A 78 4.86 12.35 1.85
N MET A 79 3.75 12.06 1.16
CA MET A 79 3.07 13.02 0.28
C MET A 79 2.16 13.99 1.04
N GLY A 80 2.08 13.88 2.36
CA GLY A 80 1.17 14.70 3.14
C GLY A 80 -0.30 14.30 3.01
N GLN A 81 -0.58 13.03 2.72
CA GLN A 81 -1.92 12.49 2.54
C GLN A 81 -2.25 11.46 3.64
N PRO A 82 -2.49 11.91 4.87
CA PRO A 82 -2.65 11.00 6.00
C PRO A 82 -3.87 10.10 5.92
N LEU A 83 -4.96 10.54 5.32
CA LEU A 83 -6.17 9.72 5.20
C LEU A 83 -5.93 8.54 4.26
N ALA A 84 -5.31 8.77 3.11
CA ALA A 84 -4.94 7.70 2.19
C ALA A 84 -3.92 6.76 2.83
N ALA A 85 -2.96 7.31 3.57
CA ALA A 85 -1.96 6.52 4.29
C ALA A 85 -2.61 5.58 5.31
N PHE A 86 -3.54 6.11 6.10
CA PHE A 86 -4.25 5.33 7.11
C PHE A 86 -5.09 4.21 6.49
N ALA A 87 -5.80 4.53 5.41
CA ALA A 87 -6.60 3.54 4.69
C ALA A 87 -5.72 2.43 4.12
N ALA A 88 -4.61 2.78 3.48
CA ALA A 88 -3.67 1.79 2.93
C ALA A 88 -3.08 0.91 4.03
N ALA A 89 -2.71 1.49 5.16
CA ALA A 89 -2.16 0.74 6.29
C ALA A 89 -3.14 -0.31 6.83
N GLY A 90 -4.43 -0.01 6.80
CA GLY A 90 -5.45 -0.85 7.40
C GLY A 90 -6.16 -1.82 6.47
N HIS A 91 -5.83 -1.85 5.18
CA HIS A 91 -6.69 -2.58 4.22
C HIS A 91 -6.68 -4.11 4.39
N HIS A 92 -5.69 -4.70 5.04
CA HIS A 92 -5.68 -6.14 5.35
C HIS A 92 -6.09 -6.45 6.78
N GLY A 93 -5.48 -5.75 7.74
CA GLY A 93 -5.62 -6.08 9.14
C GLY A 93 -6.64 -5.23 9.91
N GLY A 94 -7.35 -4.35 9.23
CA GLY A 94 -8.21 -3.36 9.87
C GLY A 94 -7.45 -2.09 10.23
N LEU A 95 -8.19 -1.02 10.48
CA LEU A 95 -7.59 0.28 10.79
C LEU A 95 -6.85 0.21 12.13
N PRO A 96 -5.57 0.55 12.18
CA PRO A 96 -4.83 0.55 13.43
C PRO A 96 -5.18 1.76 14.28
N ASP A 97 -4.84 1.71 15.58
CA ASP A 97 -4.87 2.92 16.41
C ASP A 97 -3.90 3.95 15.84
N GLY A 98 -4.31 5.21 15.81
CA GLY A 98 -3.48 6.27 15.25
C GLY A 98 -2.17 6.46 16.01
N GLY A 99 -2.26 6.45 17.33
CA GLY A 99 -1.11 6.70 18.18
C GLY A 99 -0.81 8.19 18.38
N THR A 100 0.38 8.47 18.87
CA THR A 100 0.86 9.83 19.13
C THR A 100 2.21 10.03 18.48
N GLN A 101 2.62 11.29 18.34
CA GLN A 101 3.94 11.62 17.80
C GLN A 101 5.08 11.12 18.67
N GLY A 102 4.82 10.87 19.96
CA GLY A 102 5.81 10.31 20.88
C GLY A 102 5.98 8.80 20.79
N ASP A 103 5.16 8.10 20.01
CA ASP A 103 5.25 6.66 19.88
C ASP A 103 6.59 6.24 19.26
N SER A 104 7.15 5.16 19.81
CA SER A 104 8.39 4.60 19.25
C SER A 104 8.08 3.80 17.97
N PRO A 105 9.11 3.52 17.14
CA PRO A 105 8.93 2.65 15.97
C PRO A 105 8.42 1.24 16.31
N ASP A 106 8.58 0.81 17.55
CA ASP A 106 8.12 -0.51 17.99
C ASP A 106 6.65 -0.52 18.43
N ALA A 107 6.02 0.66 18.55
CA ALA A 107 4.62 0.74 18.91
C ALA A 107 3.74 0.17 17.79
N GLY A 108 2.67 -0.53 18.17
CA GLY A 108 1.72 -1.12 17.23
C GLY A 108 0.72 -0.14 16.62
N THR A 109 0.98 1.16 16.73
CA THR A 109 0.12 2.22 16.23
C THR A 109 0.50 2.63 14.81
N PHE A 110 -0.38 3.37 14.15
CA PHE A 110 -0.09 3.90 12.82
C PHE A 110 1.16 4.78 12.81
N LEU A 111 1.27 5.73 13.75
CA LEU A 111 2.43 6.62 13.81
C LEU A 111 3.72 5.86 14.13
N GLY A 112 3.66 4.87 15.03
CA GLY A 112 4.82 3.99 15.26
C GLY A 112 5.24 3.24 14.00
N ARG A 113 4.26 2.72 13.25
CA ARG A 113 4.50 2.02 11.99
C ARG A 113 5.13 2.92 10.93
N MET A 114 4.71 4.19 10.84
CA MET A 114 5.32 5.15 9.92
C MET A 114 6.77 5.46 10.30
N LYS A 115 7.06 5.60 11.60
CA LYS A 115 8.45 5.78 12.09
C LYS A 115 9.33 4.57 11.75
N ARG A 116 8.80 3.37 11.91
CA ARG A 116 9.52 2.15 11.56
C ARG A 116 9.80 2.08 10.06
N ALA A 117 8.82 2.45 9.23
CA ALA A 117 9.00 2.49 7.78
C ALA A 117 10.08 3.49 7.38
N GLU A 118 10.12 4.66 8.02
CA GLU A 118 11.14 5.67 7.77
C GLU A 118 12.55 5.17 8.12
N ARG A 119 12.69 4.46 9.23
CA ARG A 119 13.98 3.88 9.66
C ARG A 119 14.47 2.77 8.74
N GLY A 120 13.57 2.06 8.09
CA GLY A 120 13.92 1.01 7.13
C GLY A 120 14.61 1.55 5.89
N GLY A 121 14.72 2.86 5.79
CA GLY A 121 15.36 3.54 4.67
C GLY A 121 14.45 3.61 3.44
N PRO A 122 14.90 4.34 2.41
CA PRO A 122 14.13 4.45 1.21
C PRO A 122 14.08 3.09 0.52
N VAL A 123 12.95 2.43 0.61
CA VAL A 123 12.66 1.40 -0.37
C VAL A 123 12.60 2.16 -1.69
N SER A 124 13.46 1.78 -2.62
CA SER A 124 13.50 2.44 -3.91
C SER A 124 12.23 2.14 -4.68
N TYR A 125 11.27 3.04 -4.58
CA TYR A 125 10.07 3.00 -5.42
C TYR A 125 10.29 3.77 -6.73
N THR A 126 11.54 3.89 -7.17
CA THR A 126 11.85 4.60 -8.42
C THR A 126 11.09 4.03 -9.60
N HIS A 127 10.85 2.72 -9.62
CA HIS A 127 10.03 2.08 -10.64
C HIS A 127 8.54 2.45 -10.56
N LEU A 128 8.05 2.97 -9.44
CA LEU A 128 6.67 3.41 -9.30
C LEU A 128 6.44 4.78 -9.92
N ARG A 129 7.48 5.58 -10.07
CA ARG A 129 7.38 6.90 -10.70
C ARG A 129 7.20 6.80 -12.22
N ALA A 130 7.42 5.63 -12.79
CA ALA A 130 7.25 5.37 -14.22
C ALA A 130 5.81 5.00 -14.60
N HIS A 131 4.90 4.90 -13.64
CA HIS A 131 3.51 4.52 -13.86
C HIS A 131 2.56 5.71 -13.85
#